data_0c0f121487c3e6ee659be1cb015d87e3
#
_entry.id   0c0f121487c3e6ee659be1cb015d87e3
#
_cell.length_a   1.000
_cell.length_b   1.000
_cell.length_c   1.000
_cell.angle_alpha   90.00
_cell.angle_beta   90.00
_cell.angle_gamma   90.00
#
_symmetry.space_group_name_H-M   'P 1'
#
loop_
_entity.id
_entity.type
_entity.pdbx_description
1 polymer ?
#
loop_
_entity_poly.entity_id
_entity_poly.type
_entity_poly.pdbx_seq_one_letter_code
_entity_poly.pdbx_strand_id
1 'polypeptide(L)'
;MIDKNEVNILFEKYIKKLRITPTWDVQLEFVDDPNWEKTGDFKIDCDDRKAVLLLNIVNPKQENIEEVIVHELMHIKMYPLDQVTESLIINCFEEDSPASNFAYQQFYTALEQTVEELAKCFLFEFGDNKEFSYGRCKKGKSFNDLYDGLNNIE
;
A
#
# COMPACT_ATOMS: atom_id res chain seq x y z
N MET A 1 5.02 0.47 -20.95
CA MET A 1 3.63 -0.03 -20.80
C MET A 1 3.72 -1.30 -19.99
N ILE A 2 2.98 -1.38 -18.93
CA ILE A 2 2.99 -2.54 -18.01
C ILE A 2 2.38 -3.75 -18.73
N ASP A 3 3.06 -4.90 -18.68
CA ASP A 3 2.52 -6.15 -19.23
C ASP A 3 1.48 -6.72 -18.23
N LYS A 4 0.21 -6.68 -18.64
CA LYS A 4 -0.91 -7.21 -17.83
C LYS A 4 -0.76 -8.69 -17.49
N ASN A 5 -0.13 -9.49 -18.36
CA ASN A 5 0.06 -10.91 -18.09
C ASN A 5 1.10 -11.12 -16.99
N GLU A 6 2.20 -10.36 -17.03
CA GLU A 6 3.21 -10.39 -15.97
C GLU A 6 2.61 -9.97 -14.63
N VAL A 7 1.80 -8.90 -14.61
CA VAL A 7 1.11 -8.44 -13.40
C VAL A 7 0.16 -9.50 -12.83
N ASN A 8 -0.61 -10.17 -13.68
CA ASN A 8 -1.47 -11.27 -13.23
C ASN A 8 -0.66 -12.43 -12.63
N ILE A 9 0.47 -12.79 -13.22
CA ILE A 9 1.35 -13.83 -12.70
C ILE A 9 1.89 -13.45 -11.32
N LEU A 10 2.34 -12.22 -11.14
CA LEU A 10 2.81 -11.70 -9.86
C LEU A 10 1.68 -11.68 -8.80
N PHE A 11 0.51 -11.21 -9.17
CA PHE A 11 -0.65 -11.21 -8.30
C PHE A 11 -0.99 -12.62 -7.81
N GLU A 12 -1.14 -13.59 -8.71
CA GLU A 12 -1.41 -14.98 -8.40
C GLU A 12 -0.31 -15.64 -7.53
N LYS A 13 0.95 -15.25 -7.75
CA LYS A 13 2.07 -15.68 -6.93
C LYS A 13 1.92 -15.19 -5.49
N TYR A 14 1.60 -13.90 -5.30
CA TYR A 14 1.62 -13.27 -3.99
C TYR A 14 0.37 -13.50 -3.16
N ILE A 15 -0.82 -13.62 -3.73
CA ILE A 15 -2.01 -14.02 -2.96
C ILE A 15 -1.83 -15.42 -2.33
N LYS A 16 -1.10 -16.32 -3.02
CA LYS A 16 -0.76 -17.65 -2.50
C LYS A 16 0.34 -17.59 -1.45
N LYS A 17 1.45 -16.88 -1.72
CA LYS A 17 2.58 -16.75 -0.78
C LYS A 17 2.18 -16.08 0.52
N LEU A 18 1.35 -15.05 0.45
CA LEU A 18 0.80 -14.35 1.61
C LEU A 18 -0.35 -15.11 2.28
N ARG A 19 -0.75 -16.27 1.73
CA ARG A 19 -1.87 -17.08 2.24
C ARG A 19 -3.14 -16.24 2.41
N ILE A 20 -3.43 -15.40 1.44
CA ILE A 20 -4.68 -14.66 1.37
C ILE A 20 -5.78 -15.61 0.93
N THR A 21 -5.56 -16.36 -0.13
CA THR A 21 -6.40 -17.47 -0.50
C THR A 21 -6.08 -18.70 0.35
N PRO A 22 -7.07 -19.50 0.78
CA PRO A 22 -8.49 -19.50 0.39
C PRO A 22 -9.39 -18.64 1.31
N THR A 23 -8.85 -17.82 2.20
CA THR A 23 -9.63 -17.07 3.20
C THR A 23 -10.31 -15.82 2.64
N TRP A 24 -9.78 -15.28 1.56
CA TRP A 24 -10.29 -14.11 0.86
C TRP A 24 -10.48 -14.41 -0.62
N ASP A 25 -11.55 -13.89 -1.21
CA ASP A 25 -11.75 -13.77 -2.65
C ASP A 25 -11.22 -12.42 -3.10
N VAL A 26 -10.08 -12.42 -3.79
CA VAL A 26 -9.41 -11.17 -4.22
C VAL A 26 -9.30 -11.15 -5.73
N GLN A 27 -9.80 -10.08 -6.33
CA GLN A 27 -9.73 -9.85 -7.77
C GLN A 27 -8.75 -8.72 -8.08
N LEU A 28 -8.14 -8.78 -9.24
CA LEU A 28 -7.27 -7.73 -9.77
C LEU A 28 -7.97 -7.00 -10.91
N GLU A 29 -8.07 -5.67 -10.81
CA GLU A 29 -8.56 -4.81 -11.87
C GLU A 29 -7.52 -3.77 -12.27
N PHE A 30 -7.46 -3.47 -13.57
CA PHE A 30 -6.56 -2.48 -14.13
C PHE A 30 -7.29 -1.16 -14.34
N VAL A 31 -6.76 -0.10 -13.75
CA VAL A 31 -7.27 1.25 -13.95
C VAL A 31 -6.57 1.88 -15.14
N ASP A 32 -7.35 2.22 -16.16
CA ASP A 32 -6.92 2.89 -17.39
C ASP A 32 -7.45 4.34 -17.41
N ASP A 33 -7.08 5.11 -16.38
CA ASP A 33 -7.44 6.52 -16.25
C ASP A 33 -6.16 7.34 -16.02
N PRO A 34 -5.76 8.20 -16.98
CA PRO A 34 -4.57 9.04 -16.84
C PRO A 34 -4.66 10.06 -15.70
N ASN A 35 -5.85 10.37 -15.21
CA ASN A 35 -6.07 11.29 -14.08
C ASN A 35 -6.06 10.59 -12.72
N TRP A 36 -6.00 9.26 -12.69
CA TRP A 36 -5.93 8.54 -11.44
C TRP A 36 -4.53 8.64 -10.82
N GLU A 37 -4.43 9.34 -9.70
CA GLU A 37 -3.15 9.69 -9.09
C GLU A 37 -2.49 8.59 -8.26
N LYS A 38 -3.22 7.51 -7.93
CA LYS A 38 -2.68 6.40 -7.15
C LYS A 38 -1.95 5.40 -8.06
N THR A 39 -1.02 4.63 -7.49
CA THR A 39 -0.39 3.50 -8.17
C THR A 39 -1.17 2.22 -7.96
N GLY A 40 -1.63 2.00 -6.75
CA GLY A 40 -2.52 0.92 -6.34
C GLY A 40 -3.57 1.43 -5.38
N ASP A 41 -4.61 0.64 -5.17
CA ASP A 41 -5.65 0.87 -4.18
C ASP A 41 -6.43 -0.40 -3.92
N PHE A 42 -7.13 -0.45 -2.80
CA PHE A 42 -7.99 -1.57 -2.45
C PHE A 42 -9.44 -1.13 -2.24
N LYS A 43 -10.36 -2.00 -2.69
CA LYS A 43 -11.74 -2.00 -2.21
C LYS A 43 -11.98 -3.30 -1.47
N ILE A 44 -12.44 -3.23 -0.24
CA ILE A 44 -12.58 -4.37 0.65
C ILE A 44 -14.00 -4.46 1.19
N ASP A 45 -14.54 -5.67 1.15
CA ASP A 45 -15.75 -6.10 1.84
C ASP A 45 -15.34 -7.15 2.88
N CYS A 46 -15.37 -6.75 4.15
CA CYS A 46 -14.94 -7.60 5.26
C CYS A 46 -15.93 -8.70 5.60
N ASP A 47 -17.21 -8.43 5.45
CA ASP A 47 -18.26 -9.36 5.86
C ASP A 47 -18.22 -10.58 4.94
N ASP A 48 -18.08 -10.34 3.65
CA ASP A 48 -17.97 -11.39 2.63
C ASP A 48 -16.53 -11.84 2.34
N ARG A 49 -15.53 -11.19 2.95
CA ARG A 49 -14.09 -11.42 2.68
C ARG A 49 -13.75 -11.33 1.21
N LYS A 50 -14.23 -10.30 0.57
CA LYS A 50 -13.95 -9.98 -0.83
C LYS A 50 -13.10 -8.71 -0.92
N ALA A 51 -12.18 -8.68 -1.86
CA ALA A 51 -11.40 -7.49 -2.14
C ALA A 51 -11.12 -7.35 -3.63
N VAL A 52 -10.98 -6.10 -4.07
CA VAL A 52 -10.52 -5.79 -5.42
C VAL A 52 -9.26 -4.94 -5.31
N LEU A 53 -8.16 -5.45 -5.84
CA LEU A 53 -6.94 -4.69 -6.04
C LEU A 53 -7.05 -3.91 -7.34
N LEU A 54 -6.93 -2.59 -7.25
CA LEU A 54 -6.89 -1.67 -8.39
C LEU A 54 -5.44 -1.31 -8.68
N LEU A 55 -4.97 -1.50 -9.91
CA LEU A 55 -3.62 -1.12 -10.34
C LEU A 55 -3.64 -0.14 -11.50
N ASN A 56 -2.86 0.93 -11.37
CA ASN A 56 -2.65 1.91 -12.42
C ASN A 56 -1.67 1.37 -13.48
N ILE A 57 -2.15 1.24 -14.71
CA ILE A 57 -1.34 0.74 -15.83
C ILE A 57 -0.87 1.83 -16.79
N VAL A 58 -1.35 3.06 -16.61
CA VAL A 58 -1.08 4.17 -17.53
C VAL A 58 0.12 4.99 -17.07
N ASN A 59 0.08 5.45 -15.82
CA ASN A 59 1.09 6.32 -15.24
C ASN A 59 1.38 5.99 -13.76
N PRO A 60 1.78 4.75 -13.45
CA PRO A 60 2.07 4.39 -12.06
C PRO A 60 3.20 5.26 -11.51
N LYS A 61 3.03 5.80 -10.30
CA LYS A 61 4.06 6.59 -9.60
C LYS A 61 5.24 5.73 -9.15
N GLN A 62 4.99 4.43 -8.94
CA GLN A 62 5.95 3.42 -8.54
C GLN A 62 6.25 2.51 -9.72
N GLU A 63 7.54 2.33 -10.03
CA GLU A 63 7.99 1.51 -11.17
C GLU A 63 8.03 0.01 -10.83
N ASN A 64 8.27 -0.33 -9.56
CA ASN A 64 8.30 -1.72 -9.12
C ASN A 64 6.90 -2.24 -8.81
N ILE A 65 6.23 -2.78 -9.84
CA ILE A 65 4.87 -3.31 -9.71
C ILE A 65 4.79 -4.50 -8.75
N GLU A 66 5.86 -5.30 -8.62
CA GLU A 66 5.92 -6.38 -7.66
C GLU A 66 5.79 -5.85 -6.22
N GLU A 67 6.49 -4.76 -5.92
CA GLU A 67 6.39 -4.07 -4.62
C GLU A 67 4.99 -3.49 -4.38
N VAL A 68 4.40 -2.86 -5.40
CA VAL A 68 3.04 -2.33 -5.29
C VAL A 68 2.02 -3.42 -4.97
N ILE A 69 2.06 -4.54 -5.70
CA ILE A 69 1.15 -5.67 -5.47
C ILE A 69 1.28 -6.18 -4.03
N VAL A 70 2.49 -6.42 -3.56
CA VAL A 70 2.71 -6.94 -2.20
C VAL A 70 2.28 -5.93 -1.14
N HIS A 71 2.57 -4.64 -1.34
CA HIS A 71 2.14 -3.57 -0.46
C HIS A 71 0.60 -3.55 -0.32
N GLU A 72 -0.11 -3.53 -1.43
CA GLU A 72 -1.58 -3.52 -1.40
C GLU A 72 -2.14 -4.82 -0.76
N LEU A 73 -1.55 -5.96 -1.05
CA LEU A 73 -1.97 -7.22 -0.42
C LEU A 73 -1.69 -7.27 1.10
N MET A 74 -0.69 -6.54 1.59
CA MET A 74 -0.45 -6.41 3.04
C MET A 74 -1.55 -5.63 3.74
N HIS A 75 -2.19 -4.66 3.08
CA HIS A 75 -3.36 -3.98 3.65
C HIS A 75 -4.48 -4.96 4.02
N ILE A 76 -4.71 -6.02 3.24
CA ILE A 76 -5.70 -7.06 3.62
C ILE A 76 -5.34 -7.72 4.97
N LYS A 77 -4.05 -7.92 5.23
CA LYS A 77 -3.59 -8.50 6.51
C LYS A 77 -3.76 -7.54 7.68
N MET A 78 -3.60 -6.26 7.42
CA MET A 78 -3.73 -5.20 8.43
C MET A 78 -5.18 -4.74 8.61
N TYR A 79 -6.08 -5.12 7.72
CA TYR A 79 -7.45 -4.61 7.68
C TYR A 79 -8.24 -4.77 8.99
N PRO A 80 -8.15 -5.88 9.75
CA PRO A 80 -8.83 -5.97 11.03
C PRO A 80 -8.39 -4.90 12.04
N LEU A 81 -7.10 -4.51 12.03
CA LEU A 81 -6.58 -3.45 12.88
C LEU A 81 -7.01 -2.08 12.37
N ASP A 82 -7.01 -1.89 11.06
CA ASP A 82 -7.49 -0.70 10.38
C ASP A 82 -8.94 -0.39 10.77
N GLN A 83 -9.84 -1.33 10.63
CA GLN A 83 -11.26 -1.18 10.95
C GLN A 83 -11.52 -0.90 12.44
N VAL A 84 -10.80 -1.54 13.34
CA VAL A 84 -10.91 -1.24 14.79
C VAL A 84 -10.49 0.20 15.07
N THR A 85 -9.40 0.65 14.46
CA THR A 85 -8.85 1.99 14.69
C THR A 85 -9.74 3.07 14.08
N GLU A 86 -10.21 2.90 12.86
CA GLU A 86 -11.19 3.80 12.24
C GLU A 86 -12.46 3.90 13.08
N SER A 87 -13.00 2.75 13.52
CA SER A 87 -14.18 2.71 14.38
C SER A 87 -13.96 3.46 15.70
N LEU A 88 -12.78 3.34 16.31
CA LEU A 88 -12.44 4.08 17.52
C LEU A 88 -12.39 5.59 17.25
N ILE A 89 -11.78 6.01 16.15
CA ILE A 89 -11.70 7.44 15.79
C ILE A 89 -13.10 8.01 15.56
N ILE A 90 -13.93 7.34 14.76
CA ILE A 90 -15.29 7.80 14.43
C ILE A 90 -16.17 7.89 15.67
N ASN A 91 -16.03 6.96 16.64
CA ASN A 91 -16.89 6.94 17.81
C ASN A 91 -16.37 7.77 19.00
N CYS A 92 -15.07 8.09 19.04
CA CYS A 92 -14.46 8.81 20.17
C CYS A 92 -14.24 10.29 19.91
N PHE A 93 -14.28 10.74 18.66
CA PHE A 93 -14.05 12.13 18.31
C PHE A 93 -15.25 12.69 17.54
N GLU A 94 -15.44 14.00 17.66
CA GLU A 94 -16.41 14.72 16.83
C GLU A 94 -15.93 14.72 15.36
N GLU A 95 -16.83 14.45 14.44
CA GLU A 95 -16.56 14.41 13.00
C GLU A 95 -15.92 15.73 12.54
N ASP A 96 -14.91 15.65 11.69
CA ASP A 96 -14.14 16.79 11.16
C ASP A 96 -13.47 17.70 12.21
N SER A 97 -13.44 17.29 13.48
CA SER A 97 -12.71 18.04 14.49
C SER A 97 -11.19 17.97 14.25
N PRO A 98 -10.42 18.99 14.71
CA PRO A 98 -8.96 18.94 14.63
C PRO A 98 -8.36 17.70 15.31
N ALA A 99 -8.97 17.20 16.38
CA ALA A 99 -8.54 16.01 17.09
C ALA A 99 -8.81 14.73 16.28
N SER A 100 -9.98 14.62 15.64
CA SER A 100 -10.31 13.52 14.73
C SER A 100 -9.34 13.47 13.55
N ASN A 101 -9.15 14.60 12.88
CA ASN A 101 -8.25 14.71 11.74
C ASN A 101 -6.80 14.37 12.12
N PHE A 102 -6.33 14.83 13.28
CA PHE A 102 -5.01 14.50 13.79
C PHE A 102 -4.88 13.00 14.08
N ALA A 103 -5.85 12.40 14.79
CA ALA A 103 -5.83 10.97 15.11
C ALA A 103 -5.82 10.11 13.84
N TYR A 104 -6.66 10.46 12.86
CA TYR A 104 -6.72 9.76 11.59
C TYR A 104 -5.40 9.87 10.80
N GLN A 105 -4.82 11.07 10.75
CA GLN A 105 -3.54 11.27 10.06
C GLN A 105 -2.40 10.47 10.72
N GLN A 106 -2.32 10.44 12.06
CA GLN A 106 -1.31 9.66 12.78
C GLN A 106 -1.48 8.16 12.51
N PHE A 107 -2.73 7.68 12.62
CA PHE A 107 -3.03 6.28 12.34
C PHE A 107 -2.67 5.90 10.90
N TYR A 108 -3.15 6.67 9.91
CA TYR A 108 -2.89 6.39 8.50
C TYR A 108 -1.39 6.40 8.18
N THR A 109 -0.65 7.36 8.71
CA THR A 109 0.81 7.42 8.53
C THR A 109 1.50 6.17 9.10
N ALA A 110 1.12 5.76 10.31
CA ALA A 110 1.69 4.57 10.94
C ALA A 110 1.33 3.29 10.18
N LEU A 111 0.09 3.18 9.71
CA LEU A 111 -0.38 2.05 8.91
C LEU A 111 0.44 1.91 7.61
N GLU A 112 0.55 3.00 6.84
CA GLU A 112 1.30 3.01 5.57
C GLU A 112 2.79 2.66 5.77
N GLN A 113 3.43 3.20 6.81
CA GLN A 113 4.81 2.87 7.13
C GLN A 113 4.96 1.39 7.50
N THR A 114 4.05 0.86 8.30
CA THR A 114 4.08 -0.55 8.71
C THR A 114 3.87 -1.48 7.52
N VAL A 115 2.90 -1.20 6.68
CA VAL A 115 2.61 -1.97 5.46
C VAL A 115 3.81 -1.95 4.51
N GLU A 116 4.43 -0.78 4.31
CA GLU A 116 5.62 -0.61 3.47
C GLU A 116 6.80 -1.44 3.98
N GLU A 117 7.08 -1.39 5.28
CA GLU A 117 8.16 -2.18 5.89
C GLU A 117 7.91 -3.68 5.78
N LEU A 118 6.68 -4.13 6.06
CA LEU A 118 6.32 -5.54 5.95
C LEU A 118 6.41 -6.04 4.51
N ALA A 119 5.96 -5.24 3.53
CA ALA A 119 6.07 -5.56 2.12
C ALA A 119 7.53 -5.73 1.69
N LYS A 120 8.41 -4.81 2.10
CA LYS A 120 9.85 -4.87 1.81
C LYS A 120 10.53 -6.07 2.48
N CYS A 121 10.25 -6.32 3.75
CA CYS A 121 10.77 -7.51 4.44
C CYS A 121 10.36 -8.79 3.72
N PHE A 122 9.09 -8.88 3.31
CA PHE A 122 8.59 -10.04 2.60
C PHE A 122 9.25 -10.21 1.23
N LEU A 123 9.39 -9.12 0.48
CA LEU A 123 10.01 -9.15 -0.85
C LEU A 123 11.51 -9.39 -0.80
N PHE A 124 12.18 -9.00 0.28
CA PHE A 124 13.60 -9.31 0.48
C PHE A 124 13.84 -10.81 0.43
N GLU A 125 12.94 -11.62 0.97
CA GLU A 125 13.04 -13.08 0.95
C GLU A 125 12.44 -13.69 -0.33
N PHE A 126 11.28 -13.22 -0.77
CA PHE A 126 10.44 -13.89 -1.76
C PHE A 126 10.30 -13.15 -3.09
N GLY A 127 10.78 -11.92 -3.19
CA GLY A 127 10.67 -11.10 -4.39
C GLY A 127 11.66 -11.49 -5.47
N ASP A 128 11.28 -11.28 -6.71
CA ASP A 128 12.14 -11.44 -7.88
C ASP A 128 12.96 -10.16 -8.11
N ASN A 129 12.35 -9.01 -7.88
CA ASN A 129 13.02 -7.71 -7.92
C ASN A 129 13.37 -7.23 -6.51
N LYS A 130 14.66 -7.00 -6.26
CA LYS A 130 15.18 -6.53 -4.96
C LYS A 130 15.44 -5.01 -4.93
N GLU A 131 15.09 -4.31 -5.98
CA GLU A 131 15.16 -2.85 -6.02
C GLU A 131 13.92 -2.26 -5.35
N PHE A 132 14.09 -1.84 -4.09
CA PHE A 132 13.00 -1.22 -3.33
C PHE A 132 13.04 0.31 -3.44
N SER A 133 11.87 0.91 -3.45
CA SER A 133 11.71 2.34 -3.26
C SER A 133 11.40 2.67 -1.81
N TYR A 134 11.66 3.92 -1.43
CA TYR A 134 11.19 4.46 -0.16
C TYR A 134 9.87 5.21 -0.40
N GLY A 135 8.80 4.67 0.15
CA GLY A 135 7.46 5.22 -0.05
C GLY A 135 7.00 5.07 -1.51
N ARG A 136 5.80 5.53 -1.79
CA ARG A 136 5.17 5.44 -3.13
C ARG A 136 5.61 6.54 -4.10
N CYS A 137 6.62 7.32 -3.77
CA CYS A 137 7.09 8.41 -4.62
C CYS A 137 8.30 7.98 -5.43
N LYS A 138 8.30 8.33 -6.72
CA LYS A 138 9.49 8.24 -7.56
C LYS A 138 10.66 8.92 -6.85
N LYS A 139 11.75 8.19 -6.65
CA LYS A 139 13.02 8.64 -6.10
C LYS A 139 12.87 9.45 -4.82
N GLY A 140 12.84 8.75 -3.71
CA GLY A 140 13.12 9.36 -2.42
C GLY A 140 14.42 10.17 -2.49
N LYS A 141 14.53 11.23 -1.69
CA LYS A 141 15.79 11.96 -1.53
C LYS A 141 16.86 10.98 -1.10
N SER A 142 18.06 11.09 -1.66
CA SER A 142 19.18 10.29 -1.19
C SER A 142 19.46 10.59 0.29
N PHE A 143 20.12 9.66 0.98
CA PHE A 143 20.53 9.91 2.37
C PHE A 143 21.39 11.20 2.49
N ASN A 144 22.25 11.44 1.50
CA ASN A 144 23.07 12.66 1.47
C ASN A 144 22.23 13.93 1.35
N ASP A 145 21.19 13.93 0.49
CA ASP A 145 20.28 15.07 0.36
C ASP A 145 19.52 15.37 1.66
N LEU A 146 19.16 14.31 2.42
CA LEU A 146 18.53 14.45 3.73
C LEU A 146 19.56 14.95 4.78
N TYR A 147 20.79 14.47 4.72
CA TYR A 147 21.84 14.81 5.66
C TYR A 147 22.30 16.27 5.49
N ASP A 148 22.44 16.73 4.25
CA ASP A 148 22.76 18.14 3.96
C ASP A 148 21.70 19.11 4.48
N GLY A 149 20.43 18.67 4.49
CA GLY A 149 19.34 19.44 5.10
C GLY A 149 19.40 19.54 6.62
N LEU A 150 20.04 18.58 7.31
CA LEU A 150 20.20 18.58 8.78
C LEU A 150 21.31 19.51 9.27
N ASN A 151 22.30 19.81 8.43
CA ASN A 151 23.41 20.69 8.79
C ASN A 151 23.01 22.18 8.85
N ASN A 152 21.79 22.53 8.47
CA ASN A 152 21.25 23.90 8.52
C ASN A 152 20.28 24.13 9.69
N ILE A 153 20.25 23.21 10.66
CA ILE A 153 19.48 23.36 11.89
C ILE A 153 20.46 23.83 12.99
N GLU A 154 20.80 25.10 12.98
CA GLU A 154 21.37 25.83 14.12
C GLU A 154 20.28 26.60 14.86
#